data_c9337fa36e0c5831c034b083ae9792b8
#
_entry.id   c9337fa36e0c5831c034b083ae9792b8
#
_cell.length_a   1.000
_cell.length_b   1.000
_cell.length_c   1.000
_cell.angle_alpha   90.00
_cell.angle_beta   90.00
_cell.angle_gamma   90.00
#
_symmetry.space_group_name_H-M   'P 1'
#
loop_
_entity.id
_entity.type
_entity.pdbx_description
1 polymer ?
#
loop_
_entity_poly.entity_id
_entity_poly.type
_entity_poly.pdbx_seq_one_letter_code
_entity_poly.pdbx_strand_id
1 'polypeptide(L)'
;MSSTEPSDQLAVGLTQVARYRAFPETAGGFTLPNAQSSDRHIFFSLPGAIAVPAVIYWRTRRFGKPAFSIRINDFTATQYTFVDGDEAERTWHEIIPATTNAGPTLRPDNNELTFFARDGSLVFGDVVILYTSNQTTIPLHA
;
A
#
# COMPACT_ATOMS: atom_id res chain seq x y z
N MET A 1 -13.39 27.39 -29.16
CA MET A 1 -13.09 27.23 -28.87
C MET A 1 -12.80 27.14 -28.81
N SER A 2 -12.81 26.91 -28.54
CA SER A 2 -12.46 26.81 -28.33
C SER A 2 -11.98 26.53 -28.12
N SER A 3 -11.84 26.60 -28.11
CA SER A 3 -11.31 26.29 -27.77
C SER A 3 -10.86 26.22 -27.23
N THR A 4 -11.20 26.32 -26.96
CA THR A 4 -10.71 26.13 -26.46
C THR A 4 -10.17 25.72 -26.23
N GLU A 5 -10.40 25.74 -25.78
CA GLU A 5 -9.67 25.30 -25.50
C GLU A 5 -9.00 24.24 -25.25
N PRO A 6 -8.54 23.52 -25.75
CA PRO A 6 -7.71 22.36 -25.58
C PRO A 6 -6.61 22.53 -24.55
N SER A 7 -6.05 23.70 -24.47
CA SER A 7 -4.99 23.98 -23.51
C SER A 7 -5.47 23.83 -22.06
N ASP A 8 -6.72 24.19 -21.78
CA ASP A 8 -7.26 24.01 -20.45
C ASP A 8 -7.38 22.53 -20.10
N GLN A 9 -7.78 21.71 -21.06
CA GLN A 9 -7.90 20.28 -20.84
C GLN A 9 -6.53 19.65 -20.61
N LEU A 10 -5.52 20.10 -21.34
CA LEU A 10 -4.16 19.61 -21.14
C LEU A 10 -3.65 19.97 -19.76
N ALA A 11 -3.93 21.19 -19.29
CA ALA A 11 -3.51 21.59 -17.95
C ALA A 11 -4.17 20.71 -16.87
N VAL A 12 -5.46 20.39 -17.03
CA VAL A 12 -6.15 19.49 -16.11
C VAL A 12 -5.50 18.10 -16.13
N GLY A 13 -5.20 17.57 -17.33
CA GLY A 13 -4.55 16.28 -17.43
C GLY A 13 -3.17 16.24 -16.77
N LEU A 14 -2.46 17.37 -16.80
CA LEU A 14 -1.12 17.47 -16.20
C LEU A 14 -1.14 17.55 -14.68
N THR A 15 -2.32 17.67 -14.05
CA THR A 15 -2.41 17.72 -12.58
C THR A 15 -2.44 16.32 -11.95
N GLN A 16 -2.49 15.26 -12.76
CA GLN A 16 -2.49 13.89 -12.23
C GLN A 16 -1.14 13.25 -12.52
N VAL A 17 -0.48 12.78 -11.48
CA VAL A 17 0.84 12.18 -11.58
C VAL A 17 0.92 10.90 -10.78
N ALA A 18 1.76 9.98 -11.24
CA ALA A 18 2.08 8.77 -10.47
C ALA A 18 3.06 9.14 -9.37
N ARG A 19 2.80 8.64 -8.17
CA ARG A 19 3.63 8.82 -6.99
C ARG A 19 3.85 7.47 -6.32
N TYR A 20 4.87 7.39 -5.51
CA TYR A 20 5.05 6.23 -4.66
C TYR A 20 5.30 6.66 -3.22
N ARG A 21 4.89 5.81 -2.31
CA ARG A 21 5.16 5.96 -0.89
C ARG A 21 5.89 4.72 -0.42
N ALA A 22 7.18 4.85 -0.09
CA ALA A 22 7.92 3.83 0.63
C ALA A 22 7.65 3.99 2.12
N PHE A 23 7.74 2.89 2.87
CA PHE A 23 7.52 2.89 4.31
C PHE A 23 8.85 2.61 5.00
N PRO A 24 9.58 3.66 5.43
CA PRO A 24 10.90 3.48 6.04
C PRO A 24 10.88 2.57 7.26
N GLU A 25 9.78 2.58 8.00
CA GLU A 25 9.62 1.72 9.16
C GLU A 25 9.60 0.23 8.82
N THR A 26 9.45 -0.14 7.54
CA THR A 26 9.50 -1.52 7.07
C THR A 26 10.81 -1.87 6.37
N ALA A 27 11.72 -0.90 6.17
CA ALA A 27 12.90 -1.10 5.34
C ALA A 27 13.85 -2.18 5.86
N GLY A 28 14.00 -2.29 7.18
CA GLY A 28 14.83 -3.34 7.78
C GLY A 28 14.08 -4.65 8.01
N GLY A 29 12.81 -4.67 7.67
CA GLY A 29 11.94 -5.80 7.97
C GLY A 29 11.47 -5.79 9.42
N PHE A 30 10.29 -6.34 9.65
CA PHE A 30 9.78 -6.57 11.00
C PHE A 30 9.08 -7.92 11.02
N THR A 31 9.12 -8.59 12.18
CA THR A 31 8.60 -9.95 12.33
C THR A 31 7.26 -9.93 13.03
N LEU A 32 6.30 -10.69 12.51
CA LEU A 32 5.04 -11.00 13.20
C LEU A 32 4.83 -12.52 13.22
N PRO A 33 4.23 -13.06 14.28
CA PRO A 33 3.93 -12.37 15.54
C PRO A 33 5.21 -12.03 16.31
N ASN A 34 5.13 -11.01 17.15
CA ASN A 34 6.20 -10.68 18.06
C ASN A 34 5.74 -10.90 19.50
N ALA A 35 6.57 -10.51 20.49
CA ALA A 35 6.27 -10.78 21.89
C ALA A 35 5.02 -10.05 22.39
N GLN A 36 4.59 -8.96 21.71
CA GLN A 36 3.48 -8.13 22.13
C GLN A 36 2.22 -8.38 21.32
N SER A 37 2.34 -8.76 20.03
CA SER A 37 1.18 -8.76 19.16
C SER A 37 1.38 -9.66 17.95
N SER A 38 0.26 -10.07 17.36
CA SER A 38 0.22 -10.75 16.05
C SER A 38 0.02 -9.75 14.92
N ASP A 39 -0.23 -8.48 15.21
CA ASP A 39 -0.48 -7.48 14.18
C ASP A 39 0.35 -6.22 14.40
N ARG A 40 0.43 -5.42 13.35
CA ARG A 40 1.08 -4.11 13.37
C ARG A 40 0.29 -3.16 12.51
N HIS A 41 0.13 -1.93 13.00
CA HIS A 41 -0.61 -0.87 12.32
C HIS A 41 0.34 0.27 12.00
N ILE A 42 0.26 0.78 10.77
CA ILE A 42 1.02 1.95 10.34
C ILE A 42 0.03 2.96 9.78
N PHE A 43 0.02 4.16 10.36
CA PHE A 43 -0.84 5.25 9.92
C PHE A 43 -0.03 6.16 9.00
N PHE A 44 -0.65 6.60 7.89
CA PHE A 44 0.11 7.34 6.90
C PHE A 44 -0.78 8.23 6.04
N SER A 45 -0.12 9.18 5.36
CA SER A 45 -0.75 10.08 4.39
C SER A 45 -0.23 9.78 2.99
N LEU A 46 -1.06 10.05 2.00
CA LEU A 46 -0.70 9.97 0.58
C LEU A 46 -1.09 11.30 -0.05
N PRO A 47 -0.17 12.29 -0.09
CA PRO A 47 -0.52 13.63 -0.56
C PRO A 47 -1.21 13.62 -1.92
N GLY A 48 -2.41 14.20 -1.97
CA GLY A 48 -3.17 14.32 -3.19
C GLY A 48 -3.77 13.05 -3.75
N ALA A 49 -3.83 11.95 -2.99
CA ALA A 49 -4.37 10.68 -3.49
C ALA A 49 -5.78 10.86 -4.01
N ILE A 50 -6.05 10.27 -5.18
CA ILE A 50 -7.36 10.30 -5.83
C ILE A 50 -7.88 8.87 -5.98
N ALA A 51 -9.18 8.75 -6.25
CA ALA A 51 -9.87 7.46 -6.29
C ALA A 51 -9.67 6.76 -7.64
N VAL A 52 -8.46 6.26 -7.88
CA VAL A 52 -8.13 5.40 -9.01
C VAL A 52 -7.38 4.17 -8.48
N PRO A 53 -7.30 3.07 -9.24
CA PRO A 53 -6.58 1.90 -8.78
C PRO A 53 -5.12 2.21 -8.48
N ALA A 54 -4.60 1.55 -7.45
CA ALA A 54 -3.22 1.68 -7.00
C ALA A 54 -2.61 0.30 -6.85
N VAL A 55 -1.35 0.22 -6.47
CA VAL A 55 -0.67 -1.07 -6.28
C VAL A 55 0.14 -1.00 -5.00
N ILE A 56 0.09 -2.08 -4.22
CA ILE A 56 0.97 -2.24 -3.07
C ILE A 56 1.96 -3.36 -3.39
N TYR A 57 3.22 -3.14 -3.02
CA TYR A 57 4.31 -4.11 -3.13
C TYR A 57 4.88 -4.36 -1.75
N TRP A 58 5.30 -5.61 -1.48
CA TRP A 58 6.02 -5.93 -0.24
C TRP A 58 6.84 -7.19 -0.42
N ARG A 59 7.73 -7.43 0.53
CA ARG A 59 8.55 -8.64 0.55
C ARG A 59 8.29 -9.37 1.86
N THR A 60 8.39 -10.70 1.78
CA THR A 60 8.26 -11.54 2.97
C THR A 60 9.40 -12.55 3.03
N ARG A 61 9.73 -12.94 4.27
CA ARG A 61 10.56 -14.11 4.54
C ARG A 61 9.89 -14.90 5.64
N ARG A 62 9.60 -16.17 5.34
CA ARG A 62 8.84 -17.01 6.27
C ARG A 62 9.74 -17.93 7.06
N PHE A 63 9.26 -18.27 8.26
CA PHE A 63 9.79 -19.33 9.10
C PHE A 63 8.59 -20.21 9.47
N GLY A 64 8.64 -21.48 9.07
CA GLY A 64 7.49 -22.35 9.20
C GLY A 64 6.46 -22.10 8.10
N LYS A 65 5.18 -22.29 8.44
CA LYS A 65 4.07 -22.10 7.50
C LYS A 65 3.08 -21.10 8.05
N PRO A 66 3.47 -19.81 8.15
CA PRO A 66 2.56 -18.81 8.70
C PRO A 66 1.38 -18.52 7.77
N ALA A 67 0.30 -18.06 8.38
CA ALA A 67 -0.80 -17.41 7.67
C ALA A 67 -0.69 -15.92 7.91
N PHE A 68 -0.98 -15.11 6.89
CA PHE A 68 -0.88 -13.66 7.04
C PHE A 68 -1.96 -12.93 6.26
N SER A 69 -2.16 -11.67 6.63
CA SER A 69 -3.00 -10.77 5.86
C SER A 69 -2.41 -9.36 5.88
N ILE A 70 -2.71 -8.61 4.83
CA ILE A 70 -2.42 -7.18 4.74
C ILE A 70 -3.72 -6.47 4.40
N ARG A 71 -4.07 -5.46 5.19
CA ARG A 71 -5.23 -4.61 4.95
C ARG A 71 -4.80 -3.17 4.78
N ILE A 72 -5.50 -2.47 3.89
CA ILE A 72 -5.33 -1.04 3.69
C ILE A 72 -6.70 -0.43 3.89
N ASN A 73 -6.87 0.31 5.00
CA ASN A 73 -8.16 0.84 5.41
C ASN A 73 -9.17 -0.32 5.57
N ASP A 74 -10.25 -0.34 4.81
CA ASP A 74 -11.23 -1.41 4.85
C ASP A 74 -11.05 -2.49 3.77
N PHE A 75 -9.96 -2.40 3.01
CA PHE A 75 -9.68 -3.34 1.92
C PHE A 75 -8.63 -4.36 2.34
N THR A 76 -8.96 -5.65 2.23
CA THR A 76 -7.99 -6.73 2.44
C THR A 76 -7.25 -6.98 1.13
N ALA A 77 -6.00 -6.56 1.08
CA ALA A 77 -5.19 -6.70 -0.13
C ALA A 77 -4.80 -8.16 -0.37
N THR A 78 -4.43 -8.87 0.70
CA THR A 78 -3.99 -10.25 0.59
C THR A 78 -4.28 -11.00 1.88
N GLN A 79 -4.70 -12.27 1.70
CA GLN A 79 -4.73 -13.29 2.76
C GLN A 79 -4.09 -14.53 2.19
N TYR A 80 -3.12 -15.10 2.89
CA TYR A 80 -2.42 -16.27 2.39
C TYR A 80 -1.94 -17.15 3.54
N THR A 81 -1.97 -18.46 3.32
CA THR A 81 -1.39 -19.45 4.23
C THR A 81 -0.31 -20.19 3.49
N PHE A 82 0.93 -20.09 3.98
CA PHE A 82 2.06 -20.79 3.37
C PHE A 82 1.90 -22.29 3.55
N VAL A 83 2.34 -23.03 2.54
CA VAL A 83 2.33 -24.48 2.51
C VAL A 83 3.71 -25.02 2.20
N ASP A 84 3.88 -26.34 2.32
CA ASP A 84 5.14 -26.98 1.95
C ASP A 84 5.42 -26.73 0.48
N GLY A 85 6.69 -26.41 0.17
CA GLY A 85 7.10 -26.12 -1.18
C GLY A 85 7.09 -24.66 -1.55
N ASP A 86 6.48 -23.79 -0.74
CA ASP A 86 6.55 -22.35 -0.96
C ASP A 86 7.97 -21.85 -0.70
N GLU A 87 8.37 -20.81 -1.43
CA GLU A 87 9.68 -20.20 -1.24
C GLU A 87 9.74 -19.47 0.09
N ALA A 88 10.94 -19.53 0.74
CA ALA A 88 11.13 -18.83 2.01
C ALA A 88 11.04 -17.31 1.84
N GLU A 89 11.59 -16.79 0.73
CA GLU A 89 11.57 -15.36 0.43
C GLU A 89 10.72 -15.11 -0.81
N ARG A 90 9.88 -14.08 -0.76
CA ARG A 90 8.95 -13.81 -1.85
C ARG A 90 8.64 -12.33 -1.93
N THR A 91 8.50 -11.84 -3.15
CA THR A 91 8.01 -10.49 -3.45
C THR A 91 6.55 -10.59 -3.88
N TRP A 92 5.73 -9.69 -3.35
CA TRP A 92 4.30 -9.68 -3.58
C TRP A 92 3.87 -8.35 -4.19
N HIS A 93 2.76 -8.38 -4.91
CA HIS A 93 2.06 -7.15 -5.28
C HIS A 93 0.57 -7.43 -5.37
N GLU A 94 -0.23 -6.41 -5.09
CA GLU A 94 -1.68 -6.50 -5.20
C GLU A 94 -2.24 -5.17 -5.70
N ILE A 95 -3.32 -5.25 -6.46
CA ILE A 95 -4.02 -4.07 -6.93
C ILE A 95 -4.97 -3.61 -5.83
N ILE A 96 -4.91 -2.32 -5.51
CA ILE A 96 -5.82 -1.66 -4.59
C ILE A 96 -6.92 -1.04 -5.43
N PRO A 97 -8.20 -1.40 -5.24
CA PRO A 97 -9.28 -0.84 -6.06
C PRO A 97 -9.44 0.66 -5.80
N ALA A 98 -10.02 1.37 -6.76
CA ALA A 98 -10.27 2.80 -6.63
C ALA A 98 -11.19 3.09 -5.45
N THR A 99 -12.21 2.28 -5.24
CA THR A 99 -13.21 2.46 -4.19
C THR A 99 -13.58 1.12 -3.58
N THR A 100 -14.09 1.21 -2.35
CA THR A 100 -14.78 0.11 -1.65
C THR A 100 -16.18 0.60 -1.30
N ASN A 101 -16.94 -0.21 -0.56
CA ASN A 101 -18.27 0.21 -0.10
C ASN A 101 -18.21 1.44 0.80
N ALA A 102 -17.07 1.72 1.41
CA ALA A 102 -16.88 2.88 2.30
C ALA A 102 -16.45 4.14 1.54
N GLY A 103 -16.29 4.09 0.21
CA GLY A 103 -15.83 5.21 -0.60
C GLY A 103 -14.44 4.97 -1.16
N PRO A 104 -13.64 6.02 -1.40
CA PRO A 104 -12.28 5.86 -1.90
C PRO A 104 -11.45 4.95 -0.99
N THR A 105 -10.74 3.99 -1.59
CA THR A 105 -9.93 3.05 -0.82
C THR A 105 -8.75 3.77 -0.16
N LEU A 106 -8.05 4.60 -0.92
CA LEU A 106 -6.95 5.42 -0.41
C LEU A 106 -7.41 6.86 -0.28
N ARG A 107 -6.91 7.54 0.73
CA ARG A 107 -7.25 8.92 1.05
C ARG A 107 -5.98 9.75 1.15
N PRO A 108 -6.08 11.08 0.99
CA PRO A 108 -4.91 11.93 1.22
C PRO A 108 -4.35 11.83 2.63
N ASP A 109 -5.25 11.64 3.62
CA ASP A 109 -4.88 11.54 5.04
C ASP A 109 -5.58 10.37 5.69
N ASN A 110 -5.09 9.98 6.87
CA ASN A 110 -5.74 9.01 7.74
C ASN A 110 -5.90 7.64 7.11
N ASN A 111 -4.85 7.18 6.42
CA ASN A 111 -4.80 5.81 5.95
C ASN A 111 -4.19 4.93 7.03
N GLU A 112 -4.62 3.69 7.05
CA GLU A 112 -4.09 2.68 7.95
C GLU A 112 -3.72 1.43 7.18
N LEU A 113 -2.48 0.99 7.39
CA LEU A 113 -1.96 -0.26 6.85
C LEU A 113 -1.83 -1.23 8.01
N THR A 114 -2.46 -2.40 7.90
CA THR A 114 -2.47 -3.40 8.97
C THR A 114 -1.85 -4.69 8.47
N PHE A 115 -0.84 -5.17 9.20
CA PHE A 115 -0.20 -6.45 8.95
C PHE A 115 -0.60 -7.41 10.05
N PHE A 116 -0.82 -8.67 9.69
CA PHE A 116 -1.14 -9.72 10.65
C PHE A 116 -0.46 -11.01 10.21
N ALA A 117 0.07 -11.78 11.17
CA ALA A 117 0.60 -13.10 10.90
C ALA A 117 0.41 -14.00 12.12
N ARG A 118 0.26 -15.31 11.86
CA ARG A 118 0.10 -16.34 12.88
C ARG A 118 0.58 -17.68 12.36
N ASP A 119 0.66 -18.69 13.24
CA ASP A 119 0.96 -20.09 12.92
C ASP A 119 2.36 -20.27 12.33
N GLY A 120 3.28 -19.43 12.72
CA GLY A 120 4.66 -19.36 12.24
C GLY A 120 5.12 -17.94 12.34
N SER A 121 6.29 -17.64 11.80
CA SER A 121 6.84 -16.30 11.80
C SER A 121 6.99 -15.79 10.39
N LEU A 122 6.72 -14.50 10.19
CA LEU A 122 6.86 -13.84 8.90
C LEU A 122 7.53 -12.49 9.08
N VAL A 123 8.61 -12.28 8.32
CA VAL A 123 9.23 -10.96 8.22
C VAL A 123 8.60 -10.26 7.04
N PHE A 124 8.02 -9.07 7.29
CA PHE A 124 7.53 -8.17 6.25
C PHE A 124 8.57 -7.08 6.03
N GLY A 125 8.79 -6.70 4.79
CA GLY A 125 9.75 -5.64 4.50
C GLY A 125 9.47 -4.92 3.20
N ASP A 126 10.13 -3.77 3.05
CA ASP A 126 10.18 -3.00 1.80
C ASP A 126 8.79 -2.72 1.20
N VAL A 127 7.87 -2.27 2.04
CA VAL A 127 6.51 -1.97 1.61
C VAL A 127 6.49 -0.65 0.84
N VAL A 128 5.84 -0.67 -0.32
CA VAL A 128 5.69 0.52 -1.19
C VAL A 128 4.27 0.54 -1.75
N ILE A 129 3.64 1.70 -1.73
CA ILE A 129 2.37 1.93 -2.43
C ILE A 129 2.62 2.87 -3.60
N LEU A 130 2.18 2.44 -4.78
CA LEU A 130 2.21 3.24 -5.99
C LEU A 130 0.79 3.75 -6.22
N TYR A 131 0.63 5.07 -6.24
CA TYR A 131 -0.69 5.69 -6.30
C TYR A 131 -0.69 6.90 -7.24
N THR A 132 -1.87 7.40 -7.56
CA THR A 132 -2.03 8.58 -8.40
C THR A 132 -2.42 9.77 -7.53
N SER A 133 -1.74 10.89 -7.75
CA SER A 133 -1.93 12.13 -7.01
C SER A 133 -2.43 13.23 -7.93
N ASN A 134 -3.29 14.11 -7.42
CA ASN A 134 -3.65 15.33 -8.12
C ASN A 134 -2.73 16.51 -7.76
N GLN A 135 -1.65 16.26 -7.01
CA GLN A 135 -0.65 17.25 -6.68
C GLN A 135 0.59 17.00 -7.52
N THR A 136 0.94 17.96 -8.37
CA THR A 136 2.13 17.87 -9.22
C THR A 136 3.41 18.19 -8.45
N THR A 137 3.28 18.92 -7.32
CA THR A 137 4.40 19.24 -6.44
C THR A 137 4.06 18.79 -5.04
N ILE A 138 4.94 17.98 -4.45
CA ILE A 138 4.79 17.52 -3.08
C ILE A 138 5.90 18.17 -2.25
N PRO A 139 5.57 18.77 -1.09
CA PRO A 139 6.60 19.36 -0.23
C PRO A 139 7.64 18.32 0.18
N LEU A 140 8.89 18.76 0.30
CA LEU A 140 10.01 17.86 0.61
C LEU A 140 9.84 17.14 1.95
N HIS A 141 9.05 17.70 2.86
CA HIS A 141 8.86 17.17 4.20
C HIS A 141 7.47 16.55 4.39
N ALA A 142 6.75 16.35 3.30
CA ALA A 142 5.43 15.76 3.39
C ALA A 142 5.51 14.26 3.68
#